data_ffc8189ccc050eeef0f8af2595963ad9
#
_entry.id   ffc8189ccc050eeef0f8af2595963ad9
#
_cell.length_a   1.000
_cell.length_b   1.000
_cell.length_c   1.000
_cell.angle_alpha   90.00
_cell.angle_beta   90.00
_cell.angle_gamma   90.00
#
_symmetry.space_group_name_H-M   'P 1'
#
loop_
_entity.id
_entity.type
_entity.pdbx_description
1 polymer ?
#
loop_
_entity_poly.entity_id
_entity_poly.type
_entity_poly.pdbx_seq_one_letter_code
_entity_poly.pdbx_strand_id
1 'polypeptide(L)'
;MRLKPSVVKIKINETLTIGKDPLIIGGPCSIEDRKDTVTIANTIKNKVNMFRGGAFKPRTHAMSFQGLGVYGLDILKGIKEETGLPVISEVLDIRHLDEACRVLDVIQIGARNMYNYSLLKEAGQTHKPILLKRGLTATLDEWLGASEYIEQGFNGDFPPIIFCERGIRTCCNDKNILDLNTVSKIVNDRHYYPIIVDPSHGTNDAGIVHNMALAGIFAGADGVMMEIHNDPKNALSDNEQQLSLDEADLVLDDINEAFKLSRRFRYGFIQ
;
A
#
# COMPACT_ATOMS: atom_id res chain seq x y z
N MET A 1 -33.91 -3.23 6.50
CA MET A 1 -32.45 -3.38 6.77
C MET A 1 -31.80 -3.77 5.44
N ARG A 2 -31.10 -2.88 4.73
CA ARG A 2 -30.43 -3.23 3.47
C ARG A 2 -29.18 -4.02 3.81
N LEU A 3 -29.01 -5.20 3.21
CA LEU A 3 -27.81 -5.99 3.34
C LEU A 3 -26.58 -5.12 2.96
N LYS A 4 -25.53 -5.10 3.78
CA LYS A 4 -24.28 -4.44 3.41
C LYS A 4 -23.75 -5.14 2.16
N PRO A 5 -23.43 -4.42 1.06
CA PRO A 5 -22.78 -5.05 -0.07
C PRO A 5 -21.44 -5.65 0.41
N SER A 6 -21.12 -6.83 -0.06
CA SER A 6 -19.86 -7.49 0.25
C SER A 6 -18.71 -6.71 -0.37
N VAL A 7 -17.62 -6.50 0.37
CA VAL A 7 -16.37 -5.95 -0.17
C VAL A 7 -15.90 -6.82 -1.34
N VAL A 8 -15.44 -6.18 -2.42
CA VAL A 8 -14.84 -6.88 -3.57
C VAL A 8 -13.67 -7.73 -3.10
N LYS A 9 -13.69 -9.00 -3.46
CA LYS A 9 -12.60 -9.94 -3.13
C LYS A 9 -11.60 -9.94 -4.27
N ILE A 10 -10.37 -9.58 -3.99
CA ILE A 10 -9.27 -9.50 -4.96
C ILE A 10 -8.32 -10.68 -4.70
N LYS A 11 -8.39 -11.70 -5.54
CA LYS A 11 -7.47 -12.85 -5.47
C LYS A 11 -6.10 -12.44 -6.01
N ILE A 12 -5.07 -12.51 -5.18
CA ILE A 12 -3.68 -12.24 -5.56
C ILE A 12 -2.99 -13.57 -5.96
N ASN A 13 -3.13 -14.58 -5.10
CA ASN A 13 -2.61 -15.94 -5.34
C ASN A 13 -3.48 -16.97 -4.61
N GLU A 14 -3.02 -18.21 -4.48
CA GLU A 14 -3.79 -19.29 -3.83
C GLU A 14 -3.97 -19.09 -2.32
N THR A 15 -3.09 -18.30 -1.68
CA THR A 15 -3.09 -18.11 -0.23
C THR A 15 -3.60 -16.74 0.21
N LEU A 16 -3.62 -15.74 -0.69
CA LEU A 16 -4.00 -14.36 -0.37
C LEU A 16 -5.18 -13.87 -1.21
N THR A 17 -6.28 -13.56 -0.53
CA THR A 17 -7.45 -12.89 -1.11
C THR A 17 -7.77 -11.64 -0.29
N ILE A 18 -7.48 -10.45 -0.84
CA ILE A 18 -7.76 -9.16 -0.20
C ILE A 18 -9.28 -8.98 -0.10
N GLY A 19 -9.76 -8.37 0.99
CA GLY A 19 -11.19 -8.28 1.31
C GLY A 19 -11.74 -9.52 2.03
N LYS A 20 -10.94 -10.59 2.14
CA LYS A 20 -11.16 -11.75 3.01
C LYS A 20 -10.07 -11.85 4.07
N ASP A 21 -8.82 -11.78 3.64
CA ASP A 21 -7.64 -11.87 4.50
C ASP A 21 -7.06 -10.48 4.74
N PRO A 22 -6.45 -10.18 5.92
CA PRO A 22 -5.76 -8.92 6.14
C PRO A 22 -4.62 -8.78 5.13
N LEU A 23 -4.44 -7.58 4.58
CA LEU A 23 -3.31 -7.28 3.72
C LEU A 23 -2.20 -6.61 4.53
N ILE A 24 -1.08 -7.32 4.75
CA ILE A 24 0.08 -6.79 5.47
C ILE A 24 1.23 -6.66 4.48
N ILE A 25 1.58 -5.41 4.15
CA ILE A 25 2.61 -5.07 3.17
C ILE A 25 3.80 -4.48 3.92
N GLY A 26 4.98 -5.08 3.76
CA GLY A 26 6.24 -4.58 4.33
C GLY A 26 7.37 -4.58 3.33
N GLY A 27 8.36 -3.72 3.54
CA GLY A 27 9.57 -3.62 2.73
C GLY A 27 10.08 -2.19 2.60
N PRO A 28 11.20 -1.94 1.92
CA PRO A 28 11.84 -0.63 1.90
C PRO A 28 11.02 0.41 1.14
N CYS A 29 11.29 1.68 1.44
CA CYS A 29 10.74 2.81 0.68
C CYS A 29 11.12 2.72 -0.80
N SER A 30 12.42 2.55 -1.07
CA SER A 30 12.97 2.30 -2.40
C SER A 30 13.89 1.08 -2.39
N ILE A 31 14.00 0.44 -3.54
CA ILE A 31 15.03 -0.58 -3.77
C ILE A 31 16.32 0.14 -4.06
N GLU A 32 17.34 -0.08 -3.23
CA GLU A 32 18.65 0.59 -3.31
C GLU A 32 19.70 -0.35 -3.88
N ASP A 33 19.68 -1.60 -3.42
CA ASP A 33 20.48 -2.69 -3.96
C ASP A 33 19.83 -4.05 -3.70
N ARG A 34 20.39 -5.10 -4.33
CA ARG A 34 19.85 -6.46 -4.21
C ARG A 34 20.09 -7.07 -2.82
N LYS A 35 21.26 -6.86 -2.24
CA LYS A 35 21.69 -7.51 -0.99
C LYS A 35 20.81 -7.07 0.17
N ASP A 36 20.62 -5.77 0.32
CA ASP A 36 19.80 -5.20 1.38
C ASP A 36 18.33 -5.56 1.18
N THR A 37 17.83 -5.50 -0.06
CA THR A 37 16.45 -5.91 -0.38
C THR A 37 16.18 -7.37 -0.02
N VAL A 38 17.10 -8.29 -0.33
CA VAL A 38 17.03 -9.72 0.04
C VAL A 38 17.06 -9.90 1.55
N THR A 39 17.94 -9.17 2.25
CA THR A 39 18.03 -9.22 3.72
C THR A 39 16.71 -8.81 4.37
N ILE A 40 16.13 -7.69 3.94
CA ILE A 40 14.85 -7.21 4.44
C ILE A 40 13.76 -8.26 4.18
N ALA A 41 13.64 -8.72 2.93
CA ALA A 41 12.60 -9.67 2.53
C ALA A 41 12.66 -10.97 3.34
N ASN A 42 13.83 -11.56 3.50
CA ASN A 42 14.01 -12.80 4.25
C ASN A 42 13.71 -12.64 5.74
N THR A 43 13.96 -11.46 6.32
CA THR A 43 13.65 -11.20 7.73
C THR A 43 12.15 -11.13 7.97
N ILE A 44 11.40 -10.47 7.08
CA ILE A 44 9.98 -10.19 7.33
C ILE A 44 9.01 -11.17 6.67
N LYS A 45 9.46 -12.07 5.79
CA LYS A 45 8.61 -12.92 4.92
C LYS A 45 7.55 -13.76 5.64
N ASN A 46 7.77 -14.10 6.91
CA ASN A 46 6.83 -14.91 7.70
C ASN A 46 5.78 -14.05 8.43
N LYS A 47 5.91 -12.73 8.42
CA LYS A 47 5.05 -11.79 9.15
C LYS A 47 4.26 -10.86 8.23
N VAL A 48 4.64 -10.76 6.95
CA VAL A 48 3.93 -10.04 5.90
C VAL A 48 3.36 -11.01 4.87
N ASN A 49 2.38 -10.59 4.11
CA ASN A 49 1.83 -11.39 3.02
C ASN A 49 1.99 -10.74 1.64
N MET A 50 2.66 -9.59 1.58
CA MET A 50 3.10 -8.94 0.34
C MET A 50 4.36 -8.12 0.62
N PHE A 51 5.34 -8.17 -0.30
CA PHE A 51 6.56 -7.38 -0.21
C PHE A 51 6.45 -6.13 -1.07
N ARG A 52 6.82 -4.98 -0.49
CA ARG A 52 6.92 -3.71 -1.22
C ARG A 52 8.37 -3.31 -1.47
N GLY A 53 8.60 -2.58 -2.54
CA GLY A 53 9.86 -1.89 -2.80
C GLY A 53 9.69 -0.92 -3.97
N GLY A 54 10.03 0.34 -3.78
CA GLY A 54 9.94 1.34 -4.85
C GLY A 54 11.03 1.13 -5.90
N ALA A 55 10.71 0.60 -7.07
CA ALA A 55 11.62 0.53 -8.21
C ALA A 55 11.80 1.90 -8.88
N PHE A 56 10.74 2.68 -8.91
CA PHE A 56 10.70 4.06 -9.40
C PHE A 56 10.32 4.99 -8.25
N LYS A 57 10.96 6.17 -8.15
CA LYS A 57 10.69 7.14 -7.07
C LYS A 57 10.38 8.52 -7.61
N PRO A 58 9.15 9.04 -7.40
CA PRO A 58 8.82 10.42 -7.74
C PRO A 58 9.43 11.34 -6.68
N ARG A 59 10.42 12.13 -7.07
CA ARG A 59 11.13 13.03 -6.15
C ARG A 59 10.81 14.49 -6.43
N THR A 60 10.74 15.29 -5.36
CA THR A 60 10.57 16.74 -5.47
C THR A 60 11.80 17.39 -6.11
N HIS A 61 12.99 16.87 -5.83
CA HIS A 61 14.23 17.38 -6.39
C HIS A 61 14.82 16.39 -7.39
N ALA A 62 15.16 16.86 -8.58
CA ALA A 62 15.67 16.03 -9.68
C ALA A 62 17.00 15.32 -9.35
N MET A 63 17.83 15.90 -8.47
CA MET A 63 19.11 15.32 -8.04
C MET A 63 18.98 14.25 -6.93
N SER A 64 17.77 14.04 -6.37
CA SER A 64 17.54 12.99 -5.39
C SER A 64 17.49 11.62 -6.08
N PHE A 65 17.70 10.56 -5.32
CA PHE A 65 17.64 9.18 -5.82
C PHE A 65 16.28 8.89 -6.47
N GLN A 66 16.31 8.52 -7.75
CA GLN A 66 15.09 8.32 -8.58
C GLN A 66 14.60 6.86 -8.59
N GLY A 67 15.27 5.97 -7.85
CA GLY A 67 15.05 4.52 -7.92
C GLY A 67 15.95 3.86 -8.97
N LEU A 68 15.92 2.53 -8.99
CA LEU A 68 16.72 1.73 -9.93
C LEU A 68 16.00 1.43 -11.25
N GLY A 69 14.74 1.90 -11.39
CA GLY A 69 13.95 1.68 -12.60
C GLY A 69 13.68 0.19 -12.88
N VAL A 70 13.85 -0.22 -14.13
CA VAL A 70 13.63 -1.61 -14.56
C VAL A 70 14.52 -2.59 -13.78
N TYR A 71 15.76 -2.21 -13.45
CA TYR A 71 16.62 -3.06 -12.63
C TYR A 71 16.05 -3.31 -11.22
N GLY A 72 15.33 -2.33 -10.65
CA GLY A 72 14.59 -2.52 -9.40
C GLY A 72 13.44 -3.53 -9.55
N LEU A 73 12.79 -3.57 -10.71
CA LEU A 73 11.78 -4.61 -11.00
C LEU A 73 12.43 -6.00 -11.08
N ASP A 74 13.62 -6.14 -11.69
CA ASP A 74 14.34 -7.42 -11.72
C ASP A 74 14.74 -7.90 -10.32
N ILE A 75 15.09 -6.99 -9.42
CA ILE A 75 15.34 -7.34 -8.01
C ILE A 75 14.06 -7.86 -7.38
N LEU A 76 12.90 -7.18 -7.56
CA LEU A 76 11.61 -7.64 -7.03
C LEU A 76 11.21 -9.01 -7.56
N LYS A 77 11.46 -9.27 -8.85
CA LYS A 77 11.26 -10.60 -9.43
C LYS A 77 12.05 -11.67 -8.68
N GLY A 78 13.34 -11.39 -8.40
CA GLY A 78 14.18 -12.30 -7.59
C GLY A 78 13.65 -12.50 -6.17
N ILE A 79 13.16 -11.45 -5.50
CA ILE A 79 12.51 -11.56 -4.19
C ILE A 79 11.28 -12.47 -4.23
N LYS A 80 10.43 -12.30 -5.23
CA LYS A 80 9.24 -13.15 -5.43
C LYS A 80 9.61 -14.63 -5.61
N GLU A 81 10.63 -14.91 -6.43
CA GLU A 81 11.13 -16.27 -6.68
C GLU A 81 11.76 -16.89 -5.42
N GLU A 82 12.50 -16.11 -4.62
CA GLU A 82 13.19 -16.59 -3.42
C GLU A 82 12.27 -16.76 -2.21
N THR A 83 11.32 -15.85 -2.02
CA THR A 83 10.48 -15.83 -0.79
C THR A 83 9.07 -16.39 -0.99
N GLY A 84 8.60 -16.45 -2.23
CA GLY A 84 7.21 -16.78 -2.55
C GLY A 84 6.21 -15.64 -2.27
N LEU A 85 6.67 -14.48 -1.76
CA LEU A 85 5.80 -13.34 -1.49
C LEU A 85 5.37 -12.68 -2.81
N PRO A 86 4.09 -12.32 -2.98
CA PRO A 86 3.67 -11.40 -4.02
C PRO A 86 4.33 -10.04 -3.81
N VAL A 87 4.57 -9.32 -4.91
CA VAL A 87 5.33 -8.06 -4.89
C VAL A 87 4.50 -6.89 -5.43
N ILE A 88 4.71 -5.71 -4.81
CA ILE A 88 4.09 -4.44 -5.18
C ILE A 88 5.14 -3.35 -5.34
N SER A 89 5.03 -2.54 -6.38
CA SER A 89 5.85 -1.34 -6.59
C SER A 89 5.04 -0.23 -7.25
N GLU A 90 5.47 1.01 -7.03
CA GLU A 90 4.88 2.18 -7.69
C GLU A 90 5.31 2.25 -9.16
N VAL A 91 4.35 2.56 -10.03
CA VAL A 91 4.58 2.91 -11.44
C VAL A 91 4.26 4.39 -11.65
N LEU A 92 5.15 5.11 -12.32
CA LEU A 92 5.05 6.56 -12.52
C LEU A 92 4.58 6.95 -13.91
N ASP A 93 4.79 6.08 -14.89
CA ASP A 93 4.63 6.39 -16.31
C ASP A 93 4.04 5.19 -17.05
N ILE A 94 3.15 5.47 -18.01
CA ILE A 94 2.51 4.48 -18.88
C ILE A 94 3.55 3.60 -19.57
N ARG A 95 4.68 4.16 -19.96
CA ARG A 95 5.78 3.46 -20.66
C ARG A 95 6.38 2.30 -19.87
N HIS A 96 6.20 2.28 -18.55
CA HIS A 96 6.73 1.22 -17.69
C HIS A 96 5.69 0.18 -17.26
N LEU A 97 4.42 0.35 -17.68
CA LEU A 97 3.36 -0.58 -17.26
C LEU A 97 3.59 -2.00 -17.77
N ASP A 98 4.05 -2.18 -18.99
CA ASP A 98 4.28 -3.50 -19.57
C ASP A 98 5.36 -4.29 -18.83
N GLU A 99 6.49 -3.64 -18.51
CA GLU A 99 7.55 -4.26 -17.71
C GLU A 99 7.07 -4.54 -16.28
N ALA A 100 6.38 -3.58 -15.67
CA ALA A 100 5.82 -3.73 -14.34
C ALA A 100 4.83 -4.91 -14.26
N CYS A 101 3.95 -5.07 -15.24
CA CYS A 101 2.95 -6.14 -15.28
C CYS A 101 3.56 -7.55 -15.37
N ARG A 102 4.76 -7.69 -15.93
CA ARG A 102 5.47 -8.99 -16.01
C ARG A 102 6.00 -9.44 -14.64
N VAL A 103 6.19 -8.52 -13.69
CA VAL A 103 6.80 -8.78 -12.39
C VAL A 103 5.81 -8.63 -11.26
N LEU A 104 5.10 -7.48 -11.22
CA LEU A 104 4.27 -7.10 -10.09
C LEU A 104 2.95 -7.89 -10.02
N ASP A 105 2.55 -8.24 -8.81
CA ASP A 105 1.23 -8.80 -8.53
C ASP A 105 0.20 -7.70 -8.29
N VAL A 106 0.64 -6.56 -7.78
CA VAL A 106 -0.17 -5.35 -7.58
C VAL A 106 0.61 -4.14 -8.10
N ILE A 107 -0.04 -3.28 -8.87
CA ILE A 107 0.53 -2.01 -9.31
C ILE A 107 0.13 -0.93 -8.31
N GLN A 108 1.09 -0.19 -7.76
CA GLN A 108 0.79 0.97 -6.93
C GLN A 108 0.79 2.24 -7.77
N ILE A 109 -0.28 3.03 -7.64
CA ILE A 109 -0.33 4.42 -8.10
C ILE A 109 -0.15 5.33 -6.88
N GLY A 110 0.93 6.07 -6.85
CA GLY A 110 1.29 6.94 -5.74
C GLY A 110 0.43 8.20 -5.65
N ALA A 111 0.45 8.85 -4.49
CA ALA A 111 -0.37 10.03 -4.19
C ALA A 111 -0.18 11.18 -5.19
N ARG A 112 1.03 11.38 -5.73
CA ARG A 112 1.32 12.42 -6.73
C ARG A 112 0.69 12.13 -8.09
N ASN A 113 0.41 10.86 -8.39
CA ASN A 113 -0.21 10.41 -9.65
C ASN A 113 -1.71 10.12 -9.52
N MET A 114 -2.35 10.44 -8.38
CA MET A 114 -3.79 10.25 -8.22
C MET A 114 -4.60 11.03 -9.28
N TYR A 115 -4.12 12.17 -9.73
CA TYR A 115 -4.75 12.99 -10.77
C TYR A 115 -4.20 12.74 -12.18
N ASN A 116 -3.32 11.75 -12.35
CA ASN A 116 -2.82 11.34 -13.67
C ASN A 116 -3.81 10.38 -14.33
N TYR A 117 -4.92 10.93 -14.80
CA TYR A 117 -6.06 10.15 -15.32
C TYR A 117 -5.68 9.25 -16.49
N SER A 118 -4.73 9.67 -17.33
CA SER A 118 -4.22 8.81 -18.42
C SER A 118 -3.53 7.57 -17.86
N LEU A 119 -2.67 7.71 -16.85
CA LEU A 119 -2.01 6.59 -16.18
C LEU A 119 -3.04 5.68 -15.49
N LEU A 120 -4.07 6.24 -14.85
CA LEU A 120 -5.12 5.47 -14.19
C LEU A 120 -5.89 4.60 -15.18
N LYS A 121 -6.28 5.15 -16.35
CA LYS A 121 -6.96 4.38 -17.40
C LYS A 121 -6.10 3.25 -17.94
N GLU A 122 -4.86 3.54 -18.28
CA GLU A 122 -3.92 2.51 -18.80
C GLU A 122 -3.62 1.45 -17.74
N ALA A 123 -3.47 1.84 -16.46
CA ALA A 123 -3.32 0.89 -15.36
C ALA A 123 -4.54 -0.04 -15.26
N GLY A 124 -5.76 0.48 -15.42
CA GLY A 124 -6.99 -0.31 -15.46
C GLY A 124 -6.98 -1.36 -16.58
N GLN A 125 -6.48 -1.02 -17.77
CA GLN A 125 -6.40 -1.95 -18.92
C GLN A 125 -5.45 -3.13 -18.67
N THR A 126 -4.53 -3.02 -17.72
CA THR A 126 -3.60 -4.12 -17.40
C THR A 126 -4.29 -5.32 -16.74
N HIS A 127 -5.51 -5.17 -16.26
CA HIS A 127 -6.26 -6.14 -15.45
C HIS A 127 -5.53 -6.61 -14.18
N LYS A 128 -4.43 -5.94 -13.80
CA LYS A 128 -3.75 -6.17 -12.51
C LYS A 128 -4.50 -5.47 -11.37
N PRO A 129 -4.41 -5.98 -10.15
CA PRO A 129 -4.85 -5.23 -8.97
C PRO A 129 -4.10 -3.90 -8.86
N ILE A 130 -4.84 -2.81 -8.60
CA ILE A 130 -4.31 -1.46 -8.48
C ILE A 130 -4.47 -0.96 -7.05
N LEU A 131 -3.36 -0.65 -6.39
CA LEU A 131 -3.38 0.07 -5.13
C LEU A 131 -3.30 1.57 -5.41
N LEU A 132 -4.39 2.29 -5.13
CA LEU A 132 -4.51 3.72 -5.37
C LEU A 132 -4.32 4.50 -4.06
N LYS A 133 -3.17 5.19 -3.93
CA LYS A 133 -2.90 6.07 -2.78
C LYS A 133 -3.66 7.39 -2.91
N ARG A 134 -4.23 7.86 -1.79
CA ARG A 134 -4.89 9.17 -1.72
C ARG A 134 -3.90 10.30 -1.99
N GLY A 135 -4.32 11.29 -2.76
CA GLY A 135 -3.55 12.51 -3.02
C GLY A 135 -3.34 13.34 -1.74
N LEU A 136 -2.22 14.05 -1.67
CA LEU A 136 -1.76 14.76 -0.47
C LEU A 136 -2.75 15.80 0.09
N THR A 137 -3.63 16.34 -0.76
CA THR A 137 -4.66 17.34 -0.40
C THR A 137 -6.03 16.92 -0.92
N ALA A 138 -6.17 15.67 -1.37
CA ALA A 138 -7.39 15.19 -1.98
C ALA A 138 -8.52 15.04 -0.95
N THR A 139 -9.70 15.50 -1.33
CA THR A 139 -10.94 15.13 -0.65
C THR A 139 -11.27 13.66 -0.87
N LEU A 140 -12.20 13.11 -0.10
CA LEU A 140 -12.70 11.75 -0.33
C LEU A 140 -13.35 11.62 -1.71
N ASP A 141 -14.15 12.61 -2.11
CA ASP A 141 -14.85 12.62 -3.39
C ASP A 141 -13.89 12.61 -4.59
N GLU A 142 -12.84 13.42 -4.54
CA GLU A 142 -11.78 13.43 -5.58
C GLU A 142 -11.06 12.08 -5.66
N TRP A 143 -10.81 11.43 -4.52
CA TRP A 143 -10.14 10.14 -4.50
C TRP A 143 -11.02 9.02 -5.06
N LEU A 144 -12.30 9.02 -4.73
CA LEU A 144 -13.28 8.11 -5.32
C LEU A 144 -13.43 8.38 -6.83
N GLY A 145 -13.55 9.64 -7.23
CA GLY A 145 -13.60 10.02 -8.64
C GLY A 145 -12.35 9.59 -9.44
N ALA A 146 -11.18 9.60 -8.81
CA ALA A 146 -9.96 9.06 -9.44
C ALA A 146 -10.07 7.56 -9.73
N SER A 147 -10.72 6.77 -8.85
CA SER A 147 -10.90 5.33 -9.09
C SER A 147 -11.78 5.03 -10.30
N GLU A 148 -12.73 5.91 -10.63
CA GLU A 148 -13.61 5.76 -11.81
C GLU A 148 -12.83 5.73 -13.13
N TYR A 149 -11.66 6.38 -13.19
CA TYR A 149 -10.78 6.28 -14.37
C TYR A 149 -10.11 4.91 -14.50
N ILE A 150 -9.79 4.25 -13.37
CA ILE A 150 -9.31 2.86 -13.38
C ILE A 150 -10.46 1.94 -13.84
N GLU A 151 -11.66 2.13 -13.32
CA GLU A 151 -12.87 1.40 -13.72
C GLU A 151 -13.13 1.54 -15.22
N GLN A 152 -13.04 2.75 -15.75
CA GLN A 152 -13.20 3.02 -17.17
C GLN A 152 -12.14 2.29 -18.04
N GLY A 153 -10.91 2.18 -17.54
CA GLY A 153 -9.84 1.43 -18.23
C GLY A 153 -10.04 -0.08 -18.18
N PHE A 154 -10.53 -0.61 -17.08
CA PHE A 154 -10.68 -2.05 -16.83
C PHE A 154 -11.69 -2.72 -17.76
N ASN A 155 -12.71 -1.98 -18.21
CA ASN A 155 -13.74 -2.48 -19.12
C ASN A 155 -14.42 -3.78 -18.62
N GLY A 156 -14.77 -3.81 -17.33
CA GLY A 156 -15.45 -4.93 -16.65
C GLY A 156 -16.24 -4.44 -15.44
N ASP A 157 -17.00 -5.32 -14.78
CA ASP A 157 -17.94 -4.93 -13.73
C ASP A 157 -17.27 -4.47 -12.42
N PHE A 158 -16.16 -5.09 -12.03
CA PHE A 158 -15.50 -4.82 -10.73
C PHE A 158 -13.99 -4.88 -10.86
N PRO A 159 -13.32 -3.76 -11.18
CA PRO A 159 -11.86 -3.73 -11.22
C PRO A 159 -11.27 -4.01 -9.83
N PRO A 160 -10.11 -4.67 -9.77
CA PRO A 160 -9.47 -5.01 -8.51
C PRO A 160 -8.72 -3.79 -7.92
N ILE A 161 -9.46 -2.83 -7.36
CA ILE A 161 -8.91 -1.61 -6.75
C ILE A 161 -8.76 -1.79 -5.24
N ILE A 162 -7.65 -1.32 -4.69
CA ILE A 162 -7.35 -1.24 -3.25
C ILE A 162 -7.10 0.23 -2.94
N PHE A 163 -7.91 0.83 -2.09
CA PHE A 163 -7.65 2.18 -1.59
C PHE A 163 -6.55 2.16 -0.52
N CYS A 164 -5.67 3.18 -0.52
CA CYS A 164 -4.63 3.33 0.49
C CYS A 164 -4.63 4.76 1.04
N GLU A 165 -5.13 4.91 2.28
CA GLU A 165 -5.00 6.17 3.02
C GLU A 165 -3.55 6.31 3.50
N ARG A 166 -2.89 7.42 3.14
CA ARG A 166 -1.46 7.67 3.38
C ARG A 166 -1.17 9.02 4.02
N GLY A 167 -2.18 9.64 4.58
CA GLY A 167 -2.09 10.96 5.18
C GLY A 167 -2.28 12.11 4.17
N ILE A 168 -2.83 13.18 4.69
CA ILE A 168 -3.04 14.43 3.99
C ILE A 168 -2.23 15.55 4.64
N ARG A 169 -1.84 16.53 3.84
CA ARG A 169 -1.23 17.78 4.30
C ARG A 169 -2.30 18.67 4.90
N THR A 170 -2.00 19.26 6.05
CA THR A 170 -2.85 20.25 6.69
C THR A 170 -2.07 21.54 6.91
N CYS A 171 -2.80 22.65 7.13
CA CYS A 171 -2.19 23.97 7.40
C CYS A 171 -1.49 24.05 8.78
N CYS A 172 -1.69 23.07 9.65
CA CYS A 172 -1.29 23.14 11.06
C CYS A 172 -0.07 22.30 11.39
N ASN A 173 0.49 21.55 10.43
CA ASN A 173 1.59 20.64 10.72
C ASN A 173 2.52 20.48 9.50
N ASP A 174 3.82 20.42 9.75
CA ASP A 174 4.83 20.15 8.72
C ASP A 174 4.79 18.69 8.22
N LYS A 175 4.22 17.78 9.03
CA LYS A 175 4.04 16.36 8.71
C LYS A 175 2.62 16.09 8.21
N ASN A 176 2.42 14.93 7.59
CA ASN A 176 1.10 14.49 7.17
C ASN A 176 0.25 14.05 8.39
N ILE A 177 -1.06 14.04 8.21
CA ILE A 177 -2.01 13.49 9.18
C ILE A 177 -2.72 12.31 8.52
N LEU A 178 -2.60 11.12 9.11
CA LEU A 178 -3.34 9.93 8.69
C LEU A 178 -4.82 10.11 9.00
N ASP A 179 -5.67 10.21 7.97
CA ASP A 179 -7.09 10.53 8.10
C ASP A 179 -7.93 9.26 8.33
N LEU A 180 -7.98 8.84 9.60
CA LEU A 180 -8.77 7.67 10.01
C LEU A 180 -10.28 7.89 9.91
N ASN A 181 -10.76 9.15 9.90
CA ASN A 181 -12.15 9.45 9.64
C ASN A 181 -12.55 9.02 8.23
N THR A 182 -11.71 9.29 7.24
CA THR A 182 -11.94 8.84 5.85
C THR A 182 -11.94 7.31 5.75
N VAL A 183 -11.01 6.62 6.44
CA VAL A 183 -11.01 5.14 6.52
C VAL A 183 -12.37 4.65 7.02
N SER A 184 -12.83 5.15 8.16
CA SER A 184 -14.11 4.75 8.76
C SER A 184 -15.31 5.09 7.86
N LYS A 185 -15.28 6.23 7.13
CA LYS A 185 -16.35 6.58 6.17
C LYS A 185 -16.41 5.58 5.02
N ILE A 186 -15.29 5.26 4.36
CA ILE A 186 -15.25 4.27 3.27
C ILE A 186 -15.82 2.93 3.73
N VAL A 187 -15.40 2.47 4.90
CA VAL A 187 -15.88 1.20 5.47
C VAL A 187 -17.38 1.23 5.79
N ASN A 188 -17.90 2.35 6.30
CA ASN A 188 -19.31 2.48 6.71
C ASN A 188 -20.26 2.82 5.55
N ASP A 189 -19.82 3.68 4.63
CA ASP A 189 -20.64 4.16 3.49
C ASP A 189 -20.73 3.14 2.35
N ARG A 190 -20.14 1.96 2.55
CA ARG A 190 -20.30 0.80 1.68
C ARG A 190 -19.63 0.94 0.32
N HIS A 191 -18.48 1.56 0.27
CA HIS A 191 -17.65 1.42 -0.91
C HIS A 191 -17.21 -0.05 -1.07
N TYR A 192 -17.30 -0.54 -2.30
CA TYR A 192 -17.11 -1.96 -2.61
C TYR A 192 -15.65 -2.41 -2.51
N TYR A 193 -14.69 -1.47 -2.52
CA TYR A 193 -13.27 -1.75 -2.58
C TYR A 193 -12.63 -1.81 -1.20
N PRO A 194 -11.68 -2.73 -0.97
CA PRO A 194 -10.91 -2.77 0.27
C PRO A 194 -10.08 -1.49 0.45
N ILE A 195 -9.91 -1.09 1.71
CA ILE A 195 -9.08 0.05 2.10
C ILE A 195 -8.01 -0.37 3.07
N ILE A 196 -6.76 0.08 2.83
CA ILE A 196 -5.64 -0.09 3.74
C ILE A 196 -5.12 1.27 4.21
N VAL A 197 -4.29 1.25 5.25
CA VAL A 197 -3.56 2.43 5.74
C VAL A 197 -2.06 2.29 5.51
N ASP A 198 -1.40 3.41 5.21
CA ASP A 198 0.06 3.55 5.12
C ASP A 198 0.52 4.55 6.18
N PRO A 199 0.75 4.10 7.42
CA PRO A 199 1.15 4.99 8.51
C PRO A 199 2.57 5.55 8.33
N SER A 200 3.48 4.88 7.61
CA SER A 200 4.82 5.41 7.34
C SER A 200 4.75 6.75 6.62
N HIS A 201 4.04 6.80 5.49
CA HIS A 201 3.82 8.06 4.77
C HIS A 201 2.76 8.94 5.46
N GLY A 202 1.85 8.34 6.22
CA GLY A 202 0.79 9.06 6.92
C GLY A 202 1.28 9.92 8.08
N THR A 203 2.44 9.57 8.63
CA THR A 203 3.04 10.26 9.77
C THR A 203 4.36 10.94 9.46
N ASN A 204 5.14 10.40 8.51
CA ASN A 204 6.54 10.75 8.28
C ASN A 204 7.41 10.67 9.55
N ASP A 205 7.11 9.69 10.42
CA ASP A 205 7.75 9.53 11.73
C ASP A 205 7.69 8.07 12.20
N ALA A 206 8.82 7.36 12.16
CA ALA A 206 8.92 5.95 12.57
C ALA A 206 8.40 5.73 14.01
N GLY A 207 8.61 6.70 14.91
CA GLY A 207 8.22 6.60 16.32
C GLY A 207 6.71 6.46 16.57
N ILE A 208 5.86 6.84 15.63
CA ILE A 208 4.40 6.74 15.76
C ILE A 208 3.74 5.82 14.73
N VAL A 209 4.52 5.20 13.82
CA VAL A 209 4.01 4.26 12.81
C VAL A 209 3.23 3.12 13.48
N HIS A 210 3.75 2.54 14.54
CA HIS A 210 3.10 1.45 15.28
C HIS A 210 1.70 1.83 15.76
N ASN A 211 1.59 2.93 16.50
CA ASN A 211 0.31 3.39 17.03
C ASN A 211 -0.70 3.69 15.93
N MET A 212 -0.26 4.31 14.84
CA MET A 212 -1.13 4.65 13.72
C MET A 212 -1.53 3.43 12.88
N ALA A 213 -0.68 2.41 12.78
CA ALA A 213 -1.04 1.12 12.19
C ALA A 213 -2.20 0.45 12.95
N LEU A 214 -2.06 0.34 14.27
CA LEU A 214 -3.10 -0.22 15.14
C LEU A 214 -4.40 0.59 15.08
N ALA A 215 -4.29 1.92 15.18
CA ALA A 215 -5.45 2.80 15.07
C ALA A 215 -6.18 2.66 13.72
N GLY A 216 -5.43 2.49 12.61
CA GLY A 216 -5.97 2.23 11.27
C GLY A 216 -6.76 0.91 11.21
N ILE A 217 -6.24 -0.16 11.79
CA ILE A 217 -6.91 -1.46 11.87
C ILE A 217 -8.24 -1.34 12.63
N PHE A 218 -8.25 -0.65 13.78
CA PHE A 218 -9.47 -0.45 14.57
C PHE A 218 -10.43 0.58 13.96
N ALA A 219 -9.93 1.52 13.13
CA ALA A 219 -10.77 2.39 12.30
C ALA A 219 -11.48 1.63 11.17
N GLY A 220 -11.03 0.40 10.91
CA GLY A 220 -11.70 -0.50 9.97
C GLY A 220 -10.89 -0.85 8.73
N ALA A 221 -9.61 -0.50 8.62
CA ALA A 221 -8.78 -0.87 7.48
C ALA A 221 -8.70 -2.38 7.26
N ASP A 222 -8.66 -2.80 5.99
CA ASP A 222 -8.50 -4.20 5.58
C ASP A 222 -7.04 -4.62 5.52
N GLY A 223 -6.11 -3.68 5.70
CA GLY A 223 -4.68 -3.93 5.67
C GLY A 223 -3.85 -2.74 6.14
N VAL A 224 -2.54 -2.99 6.24
CA VAL A 224 -1.52 -2.00 6.59
C VAL A 224 -0.33 -2.13 5.63
N MET A 225 0.21 -1.00 5.18
CA MET A 225 1.45 -0.92 4.43
C MET A 225 2.49 -0.15 5.26
N MET A 226 3.70 -0.69 5.39
CA MET A 226 4.77 -0.04 6.17
C MET A 226 6.09 -0.06 5.44
N GLU A 227 6.92 0.94 5.73
CA GLU A 227 8.29 1.01 5.27
C GLU A 227 9.24 0.42 6.30
N ILE A 228 10.08 -0.53 5.85
CA ILE A 228 11.01 -1.29 6.69
C ILE A 228 12.35 -1.34 5.99
N HIS A 229 13.42 -1.00 6.71
CA HIS A 229 14.77 -0.97 6.18
C HIS A 229 15.76 -1.62 7.15
N ASN A 230 16.82 -2.25 6.64
CA ASN A 230 17.87 -2.83 7.48
C ASN A 230 18.79 -1.78 8.12
N ASP A 231 18.88 -0.59 7.52
CA ASP A 231 19.59 0.57 8.06
C ASP A 231 18.84 1.88 7.71
N PRO A 232 17.74 2.20 8.42
CA PRO A 232 16.89 3.35 8.09
C PRO A 232 17.62 4.69 8.03
N LYS A 233 18.63 4.87 8.87
CA LYS A 233 19.38 6.14 8.97
C LYS A 233 20.19 6.47 7.71
N ASN A 234 20.65 5.44 7.00
CA ASN A 234 21.43 5.58 5.79
C ASN A 234 20.60 5.32 4.51
N ALA A 235 19.29 5.10 4.63
CA ALA A 235 18.41 4.92 3.48
C ALA A 235 18.44 6.13 2.53
N LEU A 236 18.44 5.87 1.23
CA LEU A 236 18.51 6.91 0.18
C LEU A 236 17.18 7.66 0.02
N SER A 237 16.10 7.15 0.62
CA SER A 237 14.77 7.79 0.59
C SER A 237 14.03 7.60 1.90
N ASP A 238 13.30 8.64 2.31
CA ASP A 238 12.30 8.64 3.40
C ASP A 238 12.80 7.98 4.71
N ASN A 239 14.04 8.29 5.12
CA ASN A 239 14.75 7.68 6.24
C ASN A 239 14.11 7.92 7.62
N GLU A 240 13.31 8.98 7.79
CA GLU A 240 12.69 9.33 9.08
C GLU A 240 11.50 8.44 9.46
N GLN A 241 10.89 7.76 8.48
CA GLN A 241 9.63 7.03 8.64
C GLN A 241 9.75 5.52 8.52
N GLN A 242 10.91 5.01 8.12
CA GLN A 242 11.13 3.58 7.98
C GLN A 242 11.45 2.93 9.33
N LEU A 243 10.82 1.79 9.60
CA LEU A 243 11.14 0.97 10.77
C LEU A 243 12.44 0.20 10.51
N SER A 244 13.27 0.04 11.55
CA SER A 244 14.36 -0.95 11.53
C SER A 244 13.78 -2.37 11.53
N LEU A 245 14.62 -3.37 11.24
CA LEU A 245 14.18 -4.77 11.24
C LEU A 245 13.71 -5.22 12.63
N ASP A 246 14.37 -4.78 13.70
CA ASP A 246 14.00 -5.11 15.08
C ASP A 246 12.67 -4.47 15.48
N GLU A 247 12.46 -3.20 15.14
CA GLU A 247 11.17 -2.53 15.37
C GLU A 247 10.05 -3.18 14.57
N ALA A 248 10.31 -3.50 13.30
CA ALA A 248 9.33 -4.14 12.42
C ALA A 248 8.90 -5.52 12.93
N ASP A 249 9.81 -6.27 13.53
CA ASP A 249 9.52 -7.59 14.10
C ASP A 249 8.42 -7.51 15.17
N LEU A 250 8.54 -6.56 16.10
CA LEU A 250 7.56 -6.31 17.16
C LEU A 250 6.25 -5.75 16.60
N VAL A 251 6.34 -4.74 15.74
CA VAL A 251 5.17 -4.06 15.16
C VAL A 251 4.32 -5.03 14.33
N LEU A 252 4.95 -5.93 13.56
CA LEU A 252 4.25 -6.91 12.73
C LEU A 252 3.52 -7.97 13.56
N ASP A 253 4.06 -8.36 14.71
CA ASP A 253 3.37 -9.26 15.64
C ASP A 253 2.11 -8.62 16.20
N ASP A 254 2.20 -7.38 16.68
CA ASP A 254 1.07 -6.63 17.21
C ASP A 254 0.00 -6.38 16.15
N ILE A 255 0.38 -6.09 14.91
CA ILE A 255 -0.54 -5.94 13.77
C ILE A 255 -1.30 -7.24 13.51
N ASN A 256 -0.61 -8.38 13.50
CA ASN A 256 -1.26 -9.68 13.31
C ASN A 256 -2.27 -9.98 14.42
N GLU A 257 -1.95 -9.68 15.67
CA GLU A 257 -2.89 -9.84 16.79
C GLU A 257 -4.05 -8.83 16.72
N ALA A 258 -3.79 -7.58 16.36
CA ALA A 258 -4.81 -6.56 16.20
C ALA A 258 -5.85 -6.95 15.13
N PHE A 259 -5.41 -7.52 14.00
CA PHE A 259 -6.35 -8.03 12.99
C PHE A 259 -7.21 -9.18 13.51
N LYS A 260 -6.65 -10.11 14.29
CA LYS A 260 -7.45 -11.19 14.92
C LYS A 260 -8.51 -10.60 15.87
N LEU A 261 -8.14 -9.59 16.65
CA LEU A 261 -9.04 -8.93 17.59
C LEU A 261 -10.10 -8.08 16.87
N SER A 262 -9.72 -7.24 15.89
CA SER A 262 -10.65 -6.36 15.18
C SER A 262 -11.76 -7.10 14.45
N ARG A 263 -11.47 -8.30 13.93
CA ARG A 263 -12.48 -9.17 13.29
C ARG A 263 -13.59 -9.59 14.26
N ARG A 264 -13.29 -9.80 15.55
CA ARG A 264 -14.31 -10.11 16.56
C ARG A 264 -15.29 -8.94 16.73
N PHE A 265 -14.82 -7.71 16.68
CA PHE A 265 -15.67 -6.52 16.80
C PHE A 265 -16.49 -6.24 15.53
N ARG A 266 -15.93 -6.49 14.34
CA ARG A 266 -16.65 -6.28 13.07
C ARG A 266 -17.79 -7.26 12.85
N TYR A 267 -17.65 -8.51 13.28
CA TYR A 267 -18.61 -9.60 13.02
C TYR A 267 -19.40 -10.02 14.27
N GLY A 268 -18.95 -9.68 15.48
CA GLY A 268 -19.57 -10.07 16.75
C GLY A 268 -20.82 -9.25 17.15
N PHE A 269 -21.05 -8.09 16.53
CA PHE A 269 -22.26 -7.27 16.76
C PHE A 269 -23.36 -7.46 15.72
N ILE A 270 -23.23 -8.49 14.85
CA ILE A 270 -24.23 -8.85 13.83
C ILE A 270 -24.78 -10.26 14.18
N GLN A 271 -25.26 -10.42 15.40
CA GLN A 271 -26.18 -11.52 15.77
C GLN A 271 -27.55 -10.95 16.11
#